data_dee98edeafb39058a7910e9784dca79e
#
_entry.id   dee98edeafb39058a7910e9784dca79e
#
_cell.length_a   1.000
_cell.length_b   1.000
_cell.length_c   1.000
_cell.angle_alpha   90.00
_cell.angle_beta   90.00
_cell.angle_gamma   90.00
#
_symmetry.space_group_name_H-M   'P 1'
#
loop_
_entity.id
_entity.type
_entity.pdbx_description
1 polymer ?
#
loop_
_entity_poly.entity_id
_entity_poly.type
_entity_poly.pdbx_seq_one_letter_code
_entity_poly.pdbx_strand_id
1 'polypeptide(L)'
;MGSIPKRVHQIWIGKDPRPDEWMESIKEFCSANDYEYKLWNEDSIDQLKFDEFPGLKDVYNSTERLSGKCNILRLLILYYYGGIYIDADCVLLHSEKFSQFLEKNGDNTFFAWEKLSEEHFKKFSKNTLENSDMYKRKKIIANSIIGCKSHDKFIELLMVYMPKYFWENYGKGTWRESGPGYVANVYDLYKNQLDNVHIYSMNTFYSKGWVGSVTKNQHLDYTKSKGIFFQYGYSTNNFAKIL
;
A
#
# COMPACT_ATOMS: atom_id res chain seq x y z
N MET A 1 16.64 14.74 -12.66
CA MET A 1 15.66 13.76 -12.11
C MET A 1 15.41 14.12 -10.66
N GLY A 2 14.15 14.30 -10.22
CA GLY A 2 13.84 14.74 -8.87
C GLY A 2 14.06 13.65 -7.81
N SER A 3 14.20 14.04 -6.55
CA SER A 3 14.24 13.11 -5.40
C SER A 3 12.84 12.71 -4.95
N ILE A 4 12.74 11.67 -4.11
CA ILE A 4 11.49 11.37 -3.40
C ILE A 4 11.19 12.54 -2.47
N PRO A 5 10.04 13.23 -2.61
CA PRO A 5 9.70 14.36 -1.74
C PRO A 5 9.64 13.96 -0.27
N LYS A 6 10.11 14.82 0.63
CA LYS A 6 9.97 14.67 2.08
C LYS A 6 8.52 14.89 2.51
N ARG A 7 7.64 13.99 2.13
CA ARG A 7 6.21 14.03 2.42
C ARG A 7 5.68 12.65 2.72
N VAL A 8 4.89 12.52 3.77
CA VAL A 8 4.20 11.27 4.13
C VAL A 8 2.70 11.45 3.99
N HIS A 9 2.06 10.50 3.32
CA HIS A 9 0.63 10.46 3.07
C HIS A 9 -0.01 9.30 3.82
N GLN A 10 -1.13 9.57 4.49
CA GLN A 10 -2.05 8.57 5.00
C GLN A 10 -3.46 8.88 4.49
N ILE A 11 -4.28 7.86 4.32
CA ILE A 11 -5.69 7.99 3.89
C ILE A 11 -6.58 7.45 4.99
N TRP A 12 -7.61 8.22 5.35
CA TRP A 12 -8.69 7.72 6.17
C TRP A 12 -10.02 8.26 5.66
N ILE A 13 -10.85 7.35 5.16
CA ILE A 13 -12.18 7.62 4.60
C ILE A 13 -13.21 6.67 5.22
N GLY A 14 -14.46 7.11 5.23
CA GLY A 14 -15.57 6.34 5.79
C GLY A 14 -15.90 6.75 7.22
N LYS A 15 -16.88 6.05 7.80
CA LYS A 15 -17.51 6.42 9.08
C LYS A 15 -16.83 5.78 10.30
N ASP A 16 -15.93 4.85 10.09
CA ASP A 16 -15.26 4.16 11.20
C ASP A 16 -14.31 5.11 11.95
N PRO A 17 -14.16 4.94 13.27
CA PRO A 17 -13.24 5.74 14.06
C PRO A 17 -11.82 5.66 13.53
N ARG A 18 -11.20 6.83 13.30
CA ARG A 18 -9.81 6.91 12.83
C ARG A 18 -8.86 6.39 13.91
N PRO A 19 -7.83 5.61 13.55
CA PRO A 19 -6.85 5.07 14.50
C PRO A 19 -5.76 6.09 14.84
N ASP A 20 -6.12 7.24 15.39
CA ASP A 20 -5.22 8.37 15.65
C ASP A 20 -3.99 7.98 16.48
N GLU A 21 -4.17 7.09 17.44
CA GLU A 21 -3.10 6.60 18.31
C GLU A 21 -1.98 5.85 17.50
N TRP A 22 -2.33 5.14 16.43
CA TRP A 22 -1.35 4.47 15.58
C TRP A 22 -0.69 5.44 14.60
N MET A 23 -1.47 6.39 14.12
CA MET A 23 -1.00 7.41 13.18
C MET A 23 -0.03 8.40 13.83
N GLU A 24 -0.09 8.56 15.16
CA GLU A 24 0.74 9.52 15.88
C GLU A 24 2.24 9.25 15.69
N SER A 25 2.68 7.99 15.73
CA SER A 25 4.08 7.62 15.50
C SER A 25 4.64 8.12 14.15
N ILE A 26 3.78 8.21 13.12
CA ILE A 26 4.14 8.74 11.80
C ILE A 26 4.23 10.26 11.83
N LYS A 27 3.30 10.94 12.51
CA LYS A 27 3.32 12.39 12.66
C LYS A 27 4.55 12.86 13.45
N GLU A 28 4.88 12.15 14.54
CA GLU A 28 6.10 12.41 15.33
C GLU A 28 7.37 12.25 14.47
N PHE A 29 7.44 11.18 13.66
CA PHE A 29 8.53 11.00 12.70
C PHE A 29 8.63 12.16 11.72
N CYS A 30 7.51 12.58 11.14
CA CYS A 30 7.49 13.68 10.19
C CYS A 30 7.98 14.99 10.82
N SER A 31 7.49 15.31 12.02
CA SER A 31 7.89 16.51 12.75
C SER A 31 9.39 16.51 13.10
N ALA A 32 9.93 15.35 13.51
CA ALA A 32 11.33 15.24 13.93
C ALA A 32 12.34 15.21 12.77
N ASN A 33 11.90 14.95 11.52
CA ASN A 33 12.78 14.74 10.36
C ASN A 33 12.49 15.69 9.18
N ASP A 34 11.77 16.78 9.42
CA ASP A 34 11.37 17.78 8.41
C ASP A 34 10.60 17.17 7.22
N TYR A 35 9.69 16.25 7.51
CA TYR A 35 8.74 15.73 6.55
C TYR A 35 7.39 16.45 6.68
N GLU A 36 6.76 16.78 5.55
CA GLU A 36 5.36 17.18 5.53
C GLU A 36 4.49 15.94 5.79
N TYR A 37 3.55 16.04 6.74
CA TYR A 37 2.53 15.04 6.97
C TYR A 37 1.20 15.46 6.34
N LYS A 38 0.62 14.62 5.49
CA LYS A 38 -0.69 14.87 4.86
C LYS A 38 -1.64 13.72 5.11
N LEU A 39 -2.71 13.99 5.83
CA LEU A 39 -3.87 13.11 5.93
C LEU A 39 -4.87 13.46 4.81
N TRP A 40 -5.29 12.44 4.08
CA TRP A 40 -6.31 12.52 3.05
C TRP A 40 -7.63 11.97 3.60
N ASN A 41 -8.69 12.74 3.49
CA ASN A 41 -10.06 12.42 3.86
C ASN A 41 -10.99 12.79 2.70
N GLU A 42 -12.30 12.65 2.89
CA GLU A 42 -13.29 12.94 1.87
C GLU A 42 -13.12 14.34 1.26
N ASP A 43 -12.95 15.37 2.08
CA ASP A 43 -12.84 16.77 1.62
C ASP A 43 -11.59 17.00 0.76
N SER A 44 -10.50 16.31 1.06
CA SER A 44 -9.23 16.48 0.33
C SER A 44 -9.14 15.62 -0.94
N ILE A 45 -9.90 14.52 -1.02
CA ILE A 45 -9.91 13.61 -2.17
C ILE A 45 -10.55 14.28 -3.40
N ASP A 46 -11.50 15.16 -3.21
CA ASP A 46 -12.15 15.88 -4.31
C ASP A 46 -11.17 16.75 -5.12
N GLN A 47 -10.00 17.06 -4.58
CA GLN A 47 -8.94 17.77 -5.26
C GLN A 47 -8.09 16.89 -6.20
N LEU A 48 -8.23 15.56 -6.11
CA LEU A 48 -7.46 14.62 -6.93
C LEU A 48 -8.02 14.56 -8.35
N LYS A 49 -7.12 14.70 -9.32
CA LYS A 49 -7.48 14.65 -10.75
C LYS A 49 -7.46 13.21 -11.25
N PHE A 50 -8.61 12.74 -11.71
CA PHE A 50 -8.72 11.42 -12.34
C PHE A 50 -8.62 11.49 -13.87
N ASP A 51 -8.76 12.68 -14.45
CA ASP A 51 -9.01 12.89 -15.89
C ASP A 51 -7.82 12.49 -16.77
N GLU A 52 -6.61 12.48 -16.19
CA GLU A 52 -5.41 12.04 -16.92
C GLU A 52 -5.38 10.52 -17.17
N PHE A 53 -6.22 9.75 -16.46
CA PHE A 53 -6.29 8.30 -16.56
C PHE A 53 -7.70 7.86 -16.99
N PRO A 54 -7.93 7.71 -18.30
CA PRO A 54 -9.25 7.33 -18.83
C PRO A 54 -9.79 6.04 -18.18
N GLY A 55 -11.02 6.10 -17.67
CA GLY A 55 -11.69 4.99 -17.00
C GLY A 55 -11.31 4.79 -15.51
N LEU A 56 -10.32 5.49 -14.99
CA LEU A 56 -9.91 5.31 -13.57
C LEU A 56 -10.99 5.86 -12.61
N LYS A 57 -11.68 6.94 -12.98
CA LYS A 57 -12.80 7.49 -12.20
C LYS A 57 -13.95 6.50 -12.12
N ASP A 58 -14.24 5.79 -13.22
CA ASP A 58 -15.29 4.78 -13.26
C ASP A 58 -14.94 3.59 -12.35
N VAL A 59 -13.68 3.16 -12.35
CA VAL A 59 -13.17 2.14 -11.42
C VAL A 59 -13.36 2.60 -9.97
N TYR A 60 -12.98 3.82 -9.65
CA TYR A 60 -13.13 4.37 -8.31
C TYR A 60 -14.61 4.41 -7.86
N ASN A 61 -15.50 4.86 -8.74
CA ASN A 61 -16.93 4.95 -8.46
C ASN A 61 -17.56 3.54 -8.30
N SER A 62 -17.13 2.58 -9.12
CA SER A 62 -17.64 1.20 -9.09
C SER A 62 -17.05 0.35 -7.96
N THR A 63 -16.01 0.86 -7.29
CA THR A 63 -15.40 0.18 -6.16
C THR A 63 -16.23 0.41 -4.90
N GLU A 64 -16.91 -0.63 -4.41
CA GLU A 64 -17.79 -0.53 -3.24
C GLU A 64 -17.01 -0.43 -1.92
N ARG A 65 -15.91 -1.18 -1.81
CA ARG A 65 -15.14 -1.28 -0.56
C ARG A 65 -14.16 -0.12 -0.41
N LEU A 66 -14.14 0.48 0.78
CA LEU A 66 -13.22 1.59 1.10
C LEU A 66 -11.75 1.20 0.92
N SER A 67 -11.36 -0.04 1.26
CA SER A 67 -10.01 -0.53 1.01
C SER A 67 -9.64 -0.54 -0.48
N GLY A 68 -10.58 -0.87 -1.35
CA GLY A 68 -10.40 -0.77 -2.80
C GLY A 68 -10.26 0.67 -3.28
N LYS A 69 -11.08 1.58 -2.73
CA LYS A 69 -10.94 3.03 -3.00
C LYS A 69 -9.57 3.55 -2.55
N CYS A 70 -9.12 3.16 -1.36
CA CYS A 70 -7.78 3.50 -0.88
C CYS A 70 -6.66 2.96 -1.79
N ASN A 71 -6.83 1.77 -2.39
CA ASN A 71 -5.85 1.24 -3.35
C ASN A 71 -5.67 2.15 -4.57
N ILE A 72 -6.75 2.76 -5.06
CA ILE A 72 -6.73 3.69 -6.19
C ILE A 72 -6.16 5.04 -5.76
N LEU A 73 -6.66 5.57 -4.65
CA LEU A 73 -6.28 6.89 -4.14
C LEU A 73 -4.79 6.98 -3.81
N ARG A 74 -4.19 5.96 -3.18
CA ARG A 74 -2.76 5.98 -2.86
C ARG A 74 -1.88 6.10 -4.10
N LEU A 75 -2.30 5.49 -5.22
CA LEU A 75 -1.57 5.59 -6.48
C LEU A 75 -1.70 6.99 -7.10
N LEU A 76 -2.91 7.56 -7.13
CA LEU A 76 -3.13 8.94 -7.58
C LEU A 76 -2.33 9.95 -6.76
N ILE A 77 -2.38 9.84 -5.43
CA ILE A 77 -1.64 10.71 -4.52
C ILE A 77 -0.14 10.62 -4.80
N LEU A 78 0.40 9.42 -4.88
CA LEU A 78 1.82 9.20 -5.14
C LEU A 78 2.23 9.66 -6.54
N TYR A 79 1.37 9.50 -7.54
CA TYR A 79 1.67 9.99 -8.87
C TYR A 79 1.83 11.51 -8.91
N TYR A 80 0.85 12.25 -8.37
CA TYR A 80 0.89 13.71 -8.42
C TYR A 80 1.89 14.34 -7.46
N TYR A 81 1.97 13.81 -6.25
CA TYR A 81 2.72 14.44 -5.17
C TYR A 81 4.06 13.77 -4.87
N GLY A 82 4.27 12.52 -5.29
CA GLY A 82 5.40 11.72 -4.82
C GLY A 82 5.39 11.55 -3.31
N GLY A 83 6.52 11.18 -2.72
CA GLY A 83 6.65 11.01 -1.28
C GLY A 83 6.44 9.56 -0.85
N ILE A 84 5.98 9.39 0.38
CA ILE A 84 5.82 8.09 1.03
C ILE A 84 4.36 7.91 1.44
N TYR A 85 3.70 6.89 0.94
CA TYR A 85 2.40 6.46 1.44
C TYR A 85 2.57 5.40 2.53
N ILE A 86 1.82 5.52 3.62
CA ILE A 86 1.78 4.54 4.72
C ILE A 86 0.32 4.33 5.11
N ASP A 87 -0.14 3.07 5.18
CA ASP A 87 -1.49 2.76 5.65
C ASP A 87 -1.73 3.31 7.07
N ALA A 88 -2.95 3.81 7.35
CA ALA A 88 -3.29 4.44 8.63
C ALA A 88 -3.26 3.47 9.84
N ASP A 89 -3.27 2.17 9.58
CA ASP A 89 -3.15 1.12 10.59
C ASP A 89 -1.71 0.61 10.79
N CYS A 90 -0.74 1.33 10.26
CA CYS A 90 0.68 1.09 10.50
C CYS A 90 1.21 1.96 11.63
N VAL A 91 1.95 1.36 12.55
CA VAL A 91 2.71 2.03 13.61
C VAL A 91 4.20 1.98 13.26
N LEU A 92 4.88 3.12 13.32
CA LEU A 92 6.32 3.20 13.17
C LEU A 92 7.00 2.82 14.48
N LEU A 93 7.74 1.72 14.48
CA LEU A 93 8.40 1.18 15.67
C LEU A 93 9.84 1.69 15.84
N HIS A 94 10.52 1.96 14.73
CA HIS A 94 11.95 2.30 14.71
C HIS A 94 12.21 3.48 13.77
N SER A 95 11.98 4.70 14.26
CA SER A 95 12.13 5.95 13.52
C SER A 95 13.53 6.11 12.90
N GLU A 96 14.58 5.84 13.69
CA GLU A 96 15.97 5.93 13.22
C GLU A 96 16.27 4.94 12.11
N LYS A 97 15.81 3.69 12.23
CA LYS A 97 15.97 2.69 11.15
C LYS A 97 15.23 3.11 9.88
N PHE A 98 14.09 3.79 10.02
CA PHE A 98 13.35 4.29 8.87
C PHE A 98 14.11 5.41 8.16
N SER A 99 14.67 6.36 8.92
CA SER A 99 15.53 7.41 8.35
C SER A 99 16.74 6.81 7.61
N GLN A 100 17.46 5.88 8.23
CA GLN A 100 18.59 5.19 7.61
C GLN A 100 18.19 4.39 6.36
N PHE A 101 16.99 3.77 6.38
CA PHE A 101 16.45 3.10 5.21
C PHE A 101 16.20 4.09 4.07
N LEU A 102 15.57 5.24 4.33
CA LEU A 102 15.26 6.25 3.31
C LEU A 102 16.54 6.83 2.70
N GLU A 103 17.54 7.13 3.52
CA GLU A 103 18.86 7.57 3.05
C GLU A 103 19.50 6.54 2.11
N LYS A 104 19.51 5.27 2.51
CA LYS A 104 20.11 4.18 1.73
C LYS A 104 19.32 3.88 0.45
N ASN A 105 18.00 3.98 0.48
CA ASN A 105 17.16 3.79 -0.70
C ASN A 105 17.41 4.87 -1.75
N GLY A 106 17.76 6.08 -1.30
CA GLY A 106 17.92 7.23 -2.17
C GLY A 106 16.62 7.54 -2.92
N ASP A 107 16.74 7.68 -4.23
CA ASP A 107 15.64 8.09 -5.10
C ASP A 107 14.88 6.93 -5.76
N ASN A 108 15.12 5.70 -5.34
CA ASN A 108 14.45 4.55 -5.92
C ASN A 108 13.01 4.43 -5.41
N THR A 109 12.11 4.10 -6.32
CA THR A 109 10.74 3.72 -5.97
C THR A 109 10.79 2.42 -5.19
N PHE A 110 10.10 2.36 -4.05
CA PHE A 110 10.17 1.19 -3.18
C PHE A 110 8.82 0.66 -2.75
N PHE A 111 8.79 -0.66 -2.63
CA PHE A 111 7.72 -1.49 -2.07
C PHE A 111 8.34 -2.56 -1.18
N ALA A 112 7.51 -3.41 -0.57
CA ALA A 112 7.96 -4.61 0.12
C ALA A 112 7.28 -5.86 -0.41
N TRP A 113 8.00 -6.98 -0.36
CA TRP A 113 7.39 -8.29 -0.52
C TRP A 113 6.51 -8.60 0.69
N GLU A 114 5.38 -9.23 0.44
CA GLU A 114 4.55 -9.87 1.45
C GLU A 114 4.42 -11.36 1.15
N LYS A 115 4.55 -12.20 2.18
CA LYS A 115 4.39 -13.65 2.05
C LYS A 115 2.92 -14.00 2.20
N LEU A 116 2.37 -14.75 1.25
CA LEU A 116 1.04 -15.30 1.38
C LEU A 116 1.04 -16.42 2.43
N SER A 117 0.10 -16.40 3.37
CA SER A 117 -0.15 -17.55 4.23
C SER A 117 -0.61 -18.74 3.39
N GLU A 118 -0.39 -19.96 3.88
CA GLU A 118 -0.84 -21.18 3.20
C GLU A 118 -2.36 -21.20 2.97
N GLU A 119 -3.12 -20.66 3.90
CA GLU A 119 -4.57 -20.54 3.81
C GLU A 119 -4.98 -19.58 2.69
N HIS A 120 -4.40 -18.37 2.66
CA HIS A 120 -4.62 -17.41 1.58
C HIS A 120 -4.18 -17.99 0.24
N PHE A 121 -3.04 -18.65 0.22
CA PHE A 121 -2.54 -19.29 -0.98
C PHE A 121 -3.51 -20.33 -1.53
N LYS A 122 -4.06 -21.23 -0.69
CA LYS A 122 -5.08 -22.23 -1.08
C LYS A 122 -6.38 -21.59 -1.55
N LYS A 123 -6.81 -20.50 -0.91
CA LYS A 123 -8.01 -19.74 -1.30
C LYS A 123 -7.87 -19.07 -2.67
N PHE A 124 -6.66 -18.58 -2.99
CA PHE A 124 -6.37 -17.96 -4.28
C PHE A 124 -6.06 -18.97 -5.39
N SER A 125 -5.48 -20.14 -5.07
CA SER A 125 -5.13 -21.17 -6.04
C SER A 125 -6.34 -21.77 -6.76
N LYS A 126 -7.49 -21.83 -6.10
CA LYS A 126 -8.74 -22.36 -6.70
C LYS A 126 -9.30 -21.51 -7.84
N ASN A 127 -8.76 -20.32 -8.09
CA ASN A 127 -9.32 -19.31 -9.01
C ASN A 127 -8.32 -18.77 -10.03
N THR A 128 -7.61 -19.60 -10.81
CA THR A 128 -6.98 -19.22 -12.09
C THR A 128 -5.59 -18.57 -12.09
N LEU A 129 -4.82 -18.57 -10.99
CA LEU A 129 -3.47 -17.99 -10.99
C LEU A 129 -2.33 -19.03 -11.02
N GLU A 130 -2.62 -20.29 -11.27
CA GLU A 130 -1.65 -21.40 -11.17
C GLU A 130 -0.39 -21.22 -12.03
N ASN A 131 -0.48 -20.45 -13.11
CA ASN A 131 0.64 -20.16 -14.01
C ASN A 131 1.30 -18.79 -13.81
N SER A 132 0.81 -17.96 -12.88
CA SER A 132 1.42 -16.64 -12.63
C SER A 132 2.73 -16.77 -11.85
N ASP A 133 3.67 -15.86 -12.10
CA ASP A 133 4.91 -15.78 -11.33
C ASP A 133 4.63 -15.49 -9.85
N MET A 134 3.56 -14.77 -9.55
CA MET A 134 3.08 -14.53 -8.19
C MET A 134 2.73 -15.84 -7.48
N TYR A 135 2.01 -16.74 -8.15
CA TYR A 135 1.66 -18.05 -7.61
C TYR A 135 2.91 -18.90 -7.32
N LYS A 136 3.82 -18.96 -8.29
CA LYS A 136 5.09 -19.69 -8.17
C LYS A 136 5.97 -19.15 -7.01
N ARG A 137 5.99 -17.84 -6.82
CA ARG A 137 6.78 -17.20 -5.75
C ARG A 137 6.18 -17.32 -4.36
N LYS A 138 4.87 -17.58 -4.22
CA LYS A 138 4.11 -17.48 -2.96
C LYS A 138 4.29 -16.12 -2.26
N LYS A 139 4.53 -15.07 -3.03
CA LYS A 139 4.79 -13.71 -2.58
C LYS A 139 4.02 -12.72 -3.45
N ILE A 140 3.57 -11.66 -2.82
CA ILE A 140 2.93 -10.51 -3.44
C ILE A 140 3.69 -9.24 -3.12
N ILE A 141 3.36 -8.16 -3.78
CA ILE A 141 3.90 -6.84 -3.45
C ILE A 141 2.89 -6.13 -2.57
N ALA A 142 3.26 -5.93 -1.30
CA ALA A 142 2.46 -5.16 -0.36
C ALA A 142 2.35 -3.71 -0.84
N ASN A 143 1.16 -3.13 -0.69
CA ASN A 143 0.89 -1.75 -1.07
C ASN A 143 0.55 -0.85 0.12
N SER A 144 0.83 -1.30 1.33
CA SER A 144 0.63 -0.54 2.57
C SER A 144 1.73 0.49 2.86
N ILE A 145 2.93 0.29 2.30
CA ILE A 145 4.05 1.24 2.37
C ILE A 145 4.68 1.33 0.99
N ILE A 146 4.65 2.53 0.41
CA ILE A 146 5.15 2.81 -0.93
C ILE A 146 5.88 4.15 -0.90
N GLY A 147 7.07 4.24 -1.49
CA GLY A 147 7.72 5.52 -1.71
C GLY A 147 8.14 5.70 -3.15
N CYS A 148 7.92 6.88 -3.71
CA CYS A 148 8.30 7.20 -5.09
C CYS A 148 8.43 8.71 -5.32
N LYS A 149 8.97 9.07 -6.47
CA LYS A 149 8.94 10.44 -7.00
C LYS A 149 7.54 10.76 -7.54
N SER A 150 7.23 12.04 -7.67
CA SER A 150 6.05 12.43 -8.47
C SER A 150 6.23 11.99 -9.92
N HIS A 151 5.14 11.64 -10.59
CA HIS A 151 5.10 11.13 -11.96
C HIS A 151 6.01 9.90 -12.17
N ASP A 152 6.06 9.03 -11.15
CA ASP A 152 6.82 7.79 -11.23
C ASP A 152 6.24 6.85 -12.29
N LYS A 153 7.12 6.30 -13.12
CA LYS A 153 6.71 5.46 -14.25
C LYS A 153 5.98 4.18 -13.83
N PHE A 154 6.37 3.57 -12.73
CA PHE A 154 5.68 2.36 -12.28
C PHE A 154 4.31 2.67 -11.69
N ILE A 155 4.19 3.77 -10.94
CA ILE A 155 2.90 4.26 -10.46
C ILE A 155 1.97 4.64 -11.62
N GLU A 156 2.51 5.29 -12.67
CA GLU A 156 1.77 5.58 -13.91
C GLU A 156 1.24 4.29 -14.57
N LEU A 157 2.11 3.30 -14.76
CA LEU A 157 1.72 2.00 -15.33
C LEU A 157 0.59 1.34 -14.50
N LEU A 158 0.68 1.40 -13.17
CA LEU A 158 -0.37 0.89 -12.30
C LEU A 158 -1.71 1.61 -12.54
N MET A 159 -1.74 2.89 -12.83
CA MET A 159 -2.99 3.61 -13.08
C MET A 159 -3.51 3.40 -14.51
N VAL A 160 -2.64 3.38 -15.50
CA VAL A 160 -3.01 3.15 -16.90
C VAL A 160 -3.63 1.77 -17.11
N TYR A 161 -3.08 0.74 -16.47
CA TYR A 161 -3.58 -0.64 -16.61
C TYR A 161 -4.79 -0.95 -15.74
N MET A 162 -5.03 -0.17 -14.68
CA MET A 162 -6.08 -0.47 -13.71
C MET A 162 -7.48 -0.59 -14.31
N PRO A 163 -7.96 0.30 -15.19
CA PRO A 163 -9.32 0.19 -15.71
C PRO A 163 -9.59 -1.14 -16.39
N LYS A 164 -8.73 -1.53 -17.33
CA LYS A 164 -8.88 -2.83 -18.02
C LYS A 164 -8.80 -3.99 -17.04
N TYR A 165 -7.77 -4.02 -16.21
CA TYR A 165 -7.54 -5.11 -15.27
C TYR A 165 -8.67 -5.25 -14.24
N PHE A 166 -9.20 -4.13 -13.74
CA PHE A 166 -10.31 -4.09 -12.79
C PHE A 166 -11.55 -4.77 -13.39
N TRP A 167 -11.96 -4.40 -14.58
CA TRP A 167 -13.15 -4.97 -15.20
C TRP A 167 -13.00 -6.45 -15.55
N GLU A 168 -11.83 -6.91 -15.94
CA GLU A 168 -11.52 -8.33 -16.14
C GLU A 168 -11.55 -9.15 -14.84
N ASN A 169 -11.38 -8.49 -13.69
CA ASN A 169 -11.33 -9.11 -12.37
C ASN A 169 -12.45 -8.66 -11.43
N TYR A 170 -13.43 -7.95 -11.92
CA TYR A 170 -14.54 -7.43 -11.13
C TYR A 170 -15.27 -8.55 -10.37
N GLY A 171 -15.59 -8.32 -9.09
CA GLY A 171 -16.21 -9.30 -8.20
C GLY A 171 -15.25 -10.34 -7.61
N LYS A 172 -13.93 -10.30 -7.93
CA LYS A 172 -12.93 -11.22 -7.38
C LYS A 172 -12.26 -10.70 -6.10
N GLY A 173 -12.68 -9.52 -5.62
CA GLY A 173 -12.24 -8.89 -4.38
C GLY A 173 -11.11 -7.89 -4.57
N THR A 174 -11.11 -6.85 -3.71
CA THR A 174 -10.24 -5.66 -3.81
C THR A 174 -8.75 -5.97 -3.86
N TRP A 175 -8.34 -7.05 -3.21
CA TRP A 175 -6.96 -7.51 -3.22
C TRP A 175 -6.47 -7.82 -4.65
N ARG A 176 -7.33 -8.47 -5.45
CA ARG A 176 -7.04 -8.83 -6.84
C ARG A 176 -7.35 -7.70 -7.81
N GLU A 177 -8.43 -6.97 -7.58
CA GLU A 177 -8.96 -5.96 -8.50
C GLU A 177 -8.04 -4.73 -8.60
N SER A 178 -7.49 -4.26 -7.46
CA SER A 178 -6.70 -3.02 -7.36
C SER A 178 -5.58 -3.06 -6.32
N GLY A 179 -5.50 -4.13 -5.53
CA GLY A 179 -4.60 -4.26 -4.38
C GLY A 179 -3.28 -4.98 -4.69
N PRO A 180 -2.67 -5.61 -3.66
CA PRO A 180 -1.37 -6.26 -3.76
C PRO A 180 -1.22 -7.28 -4.89
N GLY A 181 -2.29 -8.02 -5.19
CA GLY A 181 -2.28 -8.97 -6.31
C GLY A 181 -2.21 -8.27 -7.66
N TYR A 182 -2.92 -7.17 -7.83
CA TYR A 182 -2.85 -6.32 -9.01
C TYR A 182 -1.44 -5.74 -9.21
N VAL A 183 -0.88 -5.13 -8.15
CA VAL A 183 0.48 -4.54 -8.19
C VAL A 183 1.52 -5.57 -8.60
N ALA A 184 1.46 -6.79 -8.05
CA ALA A 184 2.37 -7.86 -8.37
C ALA A 184 2.26 -8.31 -9.84
N ASN A 185 1.04 -8.36 -10.40
CA ASN A 185 0.83 -8.71 -11.80
C ASN A 185 1.43 -7.67 -12.76
N VAL A 186 1.18 -6.39 -12.53
CA VAL A 186 1.75 -5.33 -13.37
C VAL A 186 3.28 -5.29 -13.25
N TYR A 187 3.82 -5.45 -12.03
CA TYR A 187 5.27 -5.56 -11.84
C TYR A 187 5.87 -6.70 -12.66
N ASP A 188 5.28 -7.88 -12.65
CA ASP A 188 5.79 -9.02 -13.41
C ASP A 188 5.81 -8.79 -14.92
N LEU A 189 4.85 -8.03 -15.45
CA LEU A 189 4.82 -7.65 -16.86
C LEU A 189 5.96 -6.71 -17.26
N TYR A 190 6.37 -5.82 -16.35
CA TYR A 190 7.27 -4.70 -16.66
C TYR A 190 8.61 -4.72 -15.91
N LYS A 191 8.86 -5.67 -15.00
CA LYS A 191 10.05 -5.69 -14.11
C LYS A 191 11.39 -5.50 -14.82
N ASN A 192 11.52 -5.98 -16.06
CA ASN A 192 12.74 -5.84 -16.85
C ASN A 192 12.93 -4.43 -17.45
N GLN A 193 11.97 -3.52 -17.25
CA GLN A 193 11.97 -2.13 -17.71
C GLN A 193 11.89 -1.13 -16.54
N LEU A 194 12.00 -1.64 -15.30
CA LEU A 194 11.79 -0.88 -14.07
C LEU A 194 13.07 -0.88 -13.22
N ASP A 195 14.15 -0.31 -13.76
CA ASP A 195 15.47 -0.32 -13.11
C ASP A 195 15.50 0.41 -11.77
N ASN A 196 14.60 1.38 -11.57
CA ASN A 196 14.52 2.20 -10.36
C ASN A 196 13.46 1.69 -9.35
N VAL A 197 12.87 0.50 -9.56
CA VAL A 197 11.86 -0.05 -8.64
C VAL A 197 12.47 -1.16 -7.80
N HIS A 198 12.54 -0.93 -6.51
CA HIS A 198 13.11 -1.87 -5.54
C HIS A 198 12.01 -2.50 -4.68
N ILE A 199 11.90 -3.82 -4.71
CA ILE A 199 10.97 -4.56 -3.86
C ILE A 199 11.77 -5.18 -2.71
N TYR A 200 11.72 -4.55 -1.55
CA TYR A 200 12.48 -4.96 -0.38
C TYR A 200 11.92 -6.22 0.29
N SER A 201 12.74 -6.86 1.12
CA SER A 201 12.28 -7.98 1.92
C SER A 201 11.16 -7.54 2.88
N MET A 202 10.17 -8.41 3.09
CA MET A 202 9.12 -8.20 4.09
C MET A 202 9.69 -7.82 5.45
N ASN A 203 10.79 -8.46 5.87
CA ASN A 203 11.43 -8.23 7.17
C ASN A 203 12.08 -6.84 7.29
N THR A 204 12.24 -6.10 6.19
CA THR A 204 12.71 -4.71 6.22
C THR A 204 11.67 -3.80 6.87
N PHE A 205 10.41 -3.96 6.47
CA PHE A 205 9.33 -3.10 6.93
C PHE A 205 8.54 -3.72 8.07
N TYR A 206 8.16 -4.99 7.96
CA TYR A 206 7.21 -5.58 8.90
C TYR A 206 7.90 -6.51 9.90
N SER A 207 7.55 -6.37 11.16
CA SER A 207 8.10 -7.19 12.26
C SER A 207 7.63 -8.63 12.26
N LYS A 208 6.42 -8.84 11.72
CA LYS A 208 5.85 -10.15 11.39
C LYS A 208 5.12 -9.97 10.07
N GLY A 209 5.09 -11.02 9.24
CA GLY A 209 4.20 -11.06 8.10
C GLY A 209 2.78 -10.78 8.55
N TRP A 210 1.89 -10.40 7.63
CA TRP A 210 0.49 -10.12 7.91
C TRP A 210 -0.09 -11.23 8.78
N VAL A 211 -0.29 -10.93 10.05
CA VAL A 211 -0.95 -11.81 11.01
C VAL A 211 -2.39 -11.35 11.03
N GLY A 212 -3.26 -12.06 10.34
CA GLY A 212 -4.67 -11.75 10.30
C GLY A 212 -5.18 -11.33 11.67
N SER A 213 -5.91 -10.21 11.71
CA SER A 213 -6.64 -9.67 12.85
C SER A 213 -5.93 -9.70 14.22
N VAL A 214 -5.02 -8.75 14.42
CA VAL A 214 -4.72 -8.34 15.79
C VAL A 214 -5.88 -7.44 16.24
N THR A 215 -6.65 -7.88 17.22
CA THR A 215 -7.70 -7.06 17.78
C THR A 215 -7.10 -5.88 18.53
N LYS A 216 -7.77 -4.72 18.54
CA LYS A 216 -7.39 -3.46 19.19
C LYS A 216 -6.94 -3.62 20.67
N ASN A 217 -7.26 -4.73 21.31
CA ASN A 217 -6.99 -5.03 22.73
C ASN A 217 -5.77 -5.93 22.98
N GLN A 218 -5.03 -6.34 21.94
CA GLN A 218 -3.79 -7.08 22.17
C GLN A 218 -2.64 -6.11 22.38
N HIS A 219 -2.18 -5.97 23.62
CA HIS A 219 -0.89 -5.36 23.93
C HIS A 219 0.22 -6.20 23.31
N LEU A 220 0.75 -5.74 22.20
CA LEU A 220 1.91 -6.37 21.56
C LEU A 220 3.19 -5.80 22.17
N ASP A 221 4.08 -6.70 22.58
CA ASP A 221 5.42 -6.31 22.98
C ASP A 221 6.24 -5.93 21.73
N TYR A 222 6.23 -4.65 21.38
CA TYR A 222 6.95 -4.11 20.22
C TYR A 222 8.48 -4.12 20.41
N THR A 223 8.97 -4.25 21.64
CA THR A 223 10.40 -4.16 21.94
C THR A 223 11.22 -5.24 21.25
N LYS A 224 10.60 -6.36 20.92
CA LYS A 224 11.24 -7.50 20.23
C LYS A 224 11.07 -7.46 18.71
N SER A 225 10.43 -6.43 18.17
CA SER A 225 10.22 -6.27 16.73
C SER A 225 11.53 -5.94 16.03
N LYS A 226 11.82 -6.63 14.93
CA LYS A 226 12.97 -6.32 14.06
C LYS A 226 12.58 -5.42 12.88
N GLY A 227 11.32 -5.40 12.47
CA GLY A 227 10.81 -4.59 11.38
C GLY A 227 10.66 -3.13 11.77
N ILE A 228 10.69 -2.25 10.79
CA ILE A 228 10.52 -0.80 10.96
C ILE A 228 9.10 -0.47 11.42
N PHE A 229 8.10 -1.20 10.92
CA PHE A 229 6.69 -0.97 11.17
C PHE A 229 5.99 -2.21 11.74
N PHE A 230 4.87 -1.96 12.40
CA PHE A 230 3.86 -2.96 12.71
C PHE A 230 2.53 -2.56 12.05
N GLN A 231 1.86 -3.48 11.37
CA GLN A 231 0.56 -3.26 10.73
C GLN A 231 -0.54 -4.05 11.45
N TYR A 232 -1.60 -3.36 11.85
CA TYR A 232 -2.71 -3.95 12.61
C TYR A 232 -3.77 -4.65 11.75
N GLY A 233 -3.89 -4.33 10.48
CA GLY A 233 -4.93 -4.85 9.60
C GLY A 233 -6.34 -4.39 10.02
N TYR A 234 -6.47 -3.19 10.58
CA TYR A 234 -7.71 -2.67 11.16
C TYR A 234 -8.83 -2.55 10.12
N SER A 235 -8.52 -2.03 8.95
CA SER A 235 -9.47 -1.90 7.86
C SER A 235 -9.99 -3.25 7.34
N THR A 236 -9.14 -4.27 7.35
CA THR A 236 -9.51 -5.62 6.90
C THR A 236 -10.50 -6.28 7.87
N ASN A 237 -10.37 -6.01 9.16
CA ASN A 237 -11.25 -6.58 10.21
C ASN A 237 -12.64 -5.99 10.19
N ASN A 238 -12.80 -4.71 9.89
CA ASN A 238 -14.12 -4.08 9.83
C ASN A 238 -14.93 -4.54 8.61
N PHE A 239 -14.27 -4.92 7.51
CA PHE A 239 -14.93 -5.44 6.32
C PHE A 239 -15.38 -6.91 6.44
N ALA A 240 -14.77 -7.70 7.31
CA ALA A 240 -15.18 -9.08 7.55
C ALA A 240 -16.51 -9.19 8.35
N LYS A 241 -17.00 -8.10 8.94
CA LYS A 241 -18.26 -8.06 9.71
C LYS A 241 -19.48 -7.64 8.88
N ILE A 242 -19.32 -7.34 7.59
CA ILE A 242 -20.39 -6.90 6.68
C ILE A 242 -20.79 -8.02 5.70
N LEU A 243 -20.29 -9.22 5.91
CA LEU A 243 -20.75 -10.44 5.23
C LEU A 243 -21.53 -11.30 6.27
#